data_f5bdea8eed8ab8bcf659d1f534ea17b3
#
_entry.id   f5bdea8eed8ab8bcf659d1f534ea17b3
#
_cell.length_a   1.000
_cell.length_b   1.000
_cell.length_c   1.000
_cell.angle_alpha   90.00
_cell.angle_beta   90.00
_cell.angle_gamma   90.00
#
_symmetry.space_group_name_H-M   'P 1'
#
loop_
_entity.id
_entity.type
_entity.pdbx_description
1 polymer ?
#
loop_
_entity_poly.entity_id
_entity_poly.type
_entity_poly.pdbx_seq_one_letter_code
_entity_poly.pdbx_strand_id
1 'polypeptide(L)'
;MPAPKKSLAATALLTDLITGLWTTLRYTFKPNVTVRYPLERSVLHPNYRGILRVDDDLCIACFLCEKICPDNCIVLEGEKGLGKGSKYASYFYLDHARCLFCGLCEEVCPVDAI
;
A
#
# COMPACT_ATOMS: atom_id res chain seq x y z
N MET A 1 11.03 6.54 -26.55
CA MET A 1 12.31 6.93 -27.17
C MET A 1 12.74 5.78 -28.07
N PRO A 2 12.99 5.99 -29.37
CA PRO A 2 13.44 4.90 -30.27
C PRO A 2 14.88 4.51 -29.89
N ALA A 3 15.11 3.21 -29.77
CA ALA A 3 16.44 2.67 -29.50
C ALA A 3 17.42 3.05 -30.64
N PRO A 4 18.66 3.47 -30.33
CA PRO A 4 19.64 3.81 -31.34
C PRO A 4 19.93 2.58 -32.23
N LYS A 5 19.88 2.76 -33.55
CA LYS A 5 20.25 1.72 -34.52
C LYS A 5 21.72 1.39 -34.37
N LYS A 6 22.02 0.23 -33.80
CA LYS A 6 23.40 -0.26 -33.63
C LYS A 6 23.96 -0.72 -34.96
N SER A 7 25.22 -0.35 -35.24
CA SER A 7 25.96 -0.83 -36.40
C SER A 7 26.28 -2.32 -36.26
N LEU A 8 26.12 -3.10 -37.33
CA LEU A 8 26.50 -4.54 -37.40
C LEU A 8 27.95 -4.78 -36.97
N ALA A 9 28.85 -3.83 -37.25
CA ALA A 9 30.26 -3.88 -36.84
C ALA A 9 30.42 -3.82 -35.29
N ALA A 10 29.60 -3.05 -34.59
CA ALA A 10 29.62 -2.95 -33.11
C ALA A 10 29.16 -4.25 -32.44
N THR A 11 28.21 -4.95 -33.06
CA THR A 11 27.73 -6.26 -32.57
C THR A 11 28.80 -7.37 -32.82
N ALA A 12 29.52 -7.30 -33.94
CA ALA A 12 30.59 -8.25 -34.26
C ALA A 12 31.83 -8.11 -33.35
N LEU A 13 32.10 -6.91 -32.86
CA LEU A 13 33.23 -6.61 -31.96
C LEU A 13 32.93 -6.87 -30.47
N LEU A 14 31.78 -7.47 -30.13
CA LEU A 14 31.38 -7.75 -28.74
C LEU A 14 31.42 -6.53 -27.80
N THR A 15 31.36 -5.30 -28.35
CA THR A 15 31.45 -4.07 -27.59
C THR A 15 30.33 -3.95 -26.57
N ASP A 16 29.15 -4.47 -26.90
CA ASP A 16 27.98 -4.48 -26.00
C ASP A 16 28.20 -5.41 -24.78
N LEU A 17 28.90 -6.53 -24.98
CA LEU A 17 29.26 -7.43 -23.91
C LEU A 17 30.26 -6.78 -22.95
N ILE A 18 31.31 -6.14 -23.51
CA ILE A 18 32.33 -5.43 -22.72
C ILE A 18 31.70 -4.27 -21.93
N THR A 19 30.82 -3.47 -22.54
CA THR A 19 30.14 -2.38 -21.86
C THR A 19 29.19 -2.88 -20.77
N GLY A 20 28.49 -3.97 -21.01
CA GLY A 20 27.64 -4.64 -19.99
C GLY A 20 28.48 -5.15 -18.81
N LEU A 21 29.58 -5.83 -19.10
CA LEU A 21 30.49 -6.34 -18.07
C LEU A 21 31.14 -5.21 -17.25
N TRP A 22 31.54 -4.12 -17.90
CA TRP A 22 32.07 -2.93 -17.23
C TRP A 22 31.02 -2.28 -16.32
N THR A 23 29.78 -2.20 -16.77
CA THR A 23 28.70 -1.65 -15.98
C THR A 23 28.45 -2.48 -14.71
N THR A 24 28.36 -3.80 -14.82
CA THR A 24 28.17 -4.68 -13.66
C THR A 24 29.36 -4.61 -12.70
N LEU A 25 30.57 -4.60 -13.20
CA LEU A 25 31.79 -4.46 -12.41
C LEU A 25 31.78 -3.16 -11.60
N ARG A 26 31.37 -2.03 -12.23
CA ARG A 26 31.26 -0.75 -11.56
C ARG A 26 30.24 -0.75 -10.43
N TYR A 27 29.11 -1.49 -10.59
CA TYR A 27 28.08 -1.61 -9.55
C TYR A 27 28.52 -2.49 -8.37
N THR A 28 29.47 -3.40 -8.56
CA THR A 28 30.03 -4.21 -7.46
C THR A 28 30.70 -3.37 -6.38
N PHE A 29 31.28 -2.22 -6.76
CA PHE A 29 31.96 -1.31 -5.84
C PHE A 29 31.05 -0.17 -5.29
N LYS A 30 29.78 -0.15 -5.69
CA LYS A 30 28.83 0.84 -5.16
C LYS A 30 28.15 0.32 -3.89
N PRO A 31 27.75 1.23 -2.96
CA PRO A 31 26.96 0.83 -1.80
C PRO A 31 25.62 0.23 -2.23
N ASN A 32 25.16 -0.76 -1.50
CA ASN A 32 23.87 -1.40 -1.75
C ASN A 32 22.71 -0.43 -1.51
N VAL A 33 21.71 -0.44 -2.41
CA VAL A 33 20.47 0.35 -2.28
C VAL A 33 19.40 -0.45 -1.53
N THR A 34 19.61 -1.75 -1.38
CA THR A 34 18.64 -2.66 -0.74
C THR A 34 18.60 -2.50 0.78
N VAL A 35 17.40 -2.43 1.32
CA VAL A 35 17.14 -2.41 2.77
C VAL A 35 17.13 -3.84 3.30
N ARG A 36 17.84 -4.11 4.37
CA ARG A 36 17.92 -5.43 5.01
C ARG A 36 16.82 -5.60 6.05
N TYR A 37 15.60 -5.83 5.61
CA TYR A 37 14.52 -6.16 6.52
C TYR A 37 14.77 -7.55 7.17
N PRO A 38 14.54 -7.74 8.50
CA PRO A 38 13.94 -6.82 9.48
C PRO A 38 14.97 -5.94 10.25
N LEU A 39 16.28 -6.07 9.97
CA LEU A 39 17.35 -5.33 10.68
C LEU A 39 17.29 -3.83 10.42
N GLU A 40 16.96 -3.48 9.17
CA GLU A 40 16.77 -2.10 8.75
C GLU A 40 15.33 -1.93 8.26
N ARG A 41 14.69 -0.82 8.62
CA ARG A 41 13.36 -0.45 8.14
C ARG A 41 13.43 0.88 7.41
N SER A 42 12.79 0.95 6.26
CA SER A 42 12.63 2.22 5.55
C SER A 42 11.72 3.16 6.34
N VAL A 43 12.08 4.44 6.36
CA VAL A 43 11.20 5.49 6.91
C VAL A 43 10.03 5.67 5.97
N LEU A 44 8.82 5.41 6.45
CA LEU A 44 7.60 5.59 5.67
C LEU A 44 7.25 7.08 5.57
N HIS A 45 6.71 7.47 4.42
CA HIS A 45 6.20 8.82 4.22
C HIS A 45 4.97 9.06 5.12
N PRO A 46 4.75 10.28 5.68
CA PRO A 46 3.58 10.56 6.53
C PRO A 46 2.22 10.24 5.89
N ASN A 47 2.12 10.39 4.56
CA ASN A 47 0.89 10.08 3.80
C ASN A 47 0.88 8.63 3.28
N TYR A 48 1.63 7.72 3.91
CA TYR A 48 1.63 6.32 3.51
C TYR A 48 0.29 5.67 3.90
N ARG A 49 -0.44 5.16 2.92
CA ARG A 49 -1.67 4.39 3.12
C ARG A 49 -1.32 2.93 3.32
N GLY A 50 -1.33 2.51 4.58
CA GLY A 50 -1.07 1.14 4.98
C GLY A 50 -2.32 0.29 5.08
N ILE A 51 -2.22 -0.81 5.84
CA ILE A 51 -3.37 -1.66 6.12
C ILE A 51 -4.32 -0.93 7.07
N LEU A 52 -5.60 -0.92 6.70
CA LEU A 52 -6.64 -0.35 7.53
C LEU A 52 -6.93 -1.26 8.72
N ARG A 53 -7.12 -0.64 9.88
CA ARG A 53 -7.50 -1.29 11.11
C ARG A 53 -8.61 -0.49 11.78
N VAL A 54 -9.58 -1.19 12.31
CA VAL A 54 -10.70 -0.58 13.05
C VAL A 54 -10.45 -0.71 14.53
N ASP A 55 -10.78 0.34 15.27
CA ASP A 55 -10.88 0.34 16.72
C ASP A 55 -12.35 0.12 17.10
N ASP A 56 -12.64 -1.08 17.59
CA ASP A 56 -14.01 -1.51 17.93
C ASP A 56 -14.59 -0.69 19.09
N ASP A 57 -13.73 -0.19 19.98
CA ASP A 57 -14.16 0.61 21.14
C ASP A 57 -14.63 2.02 20.74
N LEU A 58 -14.10 2.56 19.66
CA LEU A 58 -14.47 3.88 19.13
C LEU A 58 -15.60 3.80 18.11
N CYS A 59 -15.81 2.67 17.47
CA CYS A 59 -16.76 2.52 16.39
C CYS A 59 -18.21 2.63 16.86
N ILE A 60 -18.95 3.63 16.33
CA ILE A 60 -20.36 3.88 16.62
C ILE A 60 -21.33 3.22 15.64
N ALA A 61 -20.87 2.33 14.79
CA ALA A 61 -21.67 1.65 13.77
C ALA A 61 -22.56 2.61 12.95
N CYS A 62 -21.95 3.67 12.39
CA CYS A 62 -22.67 4.67 11.59
C CYS A 62 -22.86 4.27 10.12
N PHE A 63 -22.20 3.22 9.64
CA PHE A 63 -22.26 2.69 8.26
C PHE A 63 -21.73 3.65 7.16
N LEU A 64 -21.08 4.75 7.50
CA LEU A 64 -20.56 5.69 6.52
C LEU A 64 -19.40 5.10 5.74
N CYS A 65 -18.49 4.37 6.40
CA CYS A 65 -17.36 3.70 5.78
C CYS A 65 -17.79 2.63 4.77
N GLU A 66 -18.85 1.87 5.06
CA GLU A 66 -19.44 0.89 4.14
C GLU A 66 -20.01 1.57 2.89
N LYS A 67 -20.77 2.66 3.07
CA LYS A 67 -21.44 3.37 1.98
C LYS A 67 -20.48 4.12 1.06
N ILE A 68 -19.39 4.66 1.60
CA ILE A 68 -18.42 5.43 0.82
C ILE A 68 -17.44 4.52 0.06
N CYS A 69 -17.33 3.25 0.43
CA CYS A 69 -16.38 2.34 -0.18
C CYS A 69 -16.72 2.10 -1.66
N PRO A 70 -15.84 2.45 -2.61
CA PRO A 70 -16.11 2.31 -4.04
C PRO A 70 -16.18 0.85 -4.50
N ASP A 71 -15.56 -0.06 -3.75
CA ASP A 71 -15.50 -1.49 -4.10
C ASP A 71 -16.35 -2.37 -3.17
N ASN A 72 -17.12 -1.76 -2.25
CA ASN A 72 -17.99 -2.47 -1.29
C ASN A 72 -17.23 -3.60 -0.56
N CYS A 73 -16.00 -3.33 -0.15
CA CYS A 73 -15.16 -4.30 0.54
C CYS A 73 -15.35 -4.30 2.07
N ILE A 74 -16.21 -3.41 2.60
CA ILE A 74 -16.51 -3.29 4.04
C ILE A 74 -17.92 -3.82 4.28
N VAL A 75 -18.04 -4.69 5.28
CA VAL A 75 -19.31 -5.20 5.80
C VAL A 75 -19.36 -4.89 7.29
N LEU A 76 -20.41 -4.19 7.72
CA LEU A 76 -20.59 -3.73 9.09
C LEU A 76 -21.96 -4.17 9.62
N GLU A 77 -21.98 -4.78 10.79
CA GLU A 77 -23.19 -5.05 11.54
C GLU A 77 -23.15 -4.28 12.86
N GLY A 78 -24.22 -3.55 13.16
CA GLY A 78 -24.31 -2.73 14.36
C GLY A 78 -25.47 -3.15 15.25
N GLU A 79 -25.22 -3.27 16.54
CA GLU A 79 -26.23 -3.53 17.55
C GLU A 79 -26.47 -2.31 18.44
N LYS A 80 -27.65 -2.28 19.06
CA LYS A 80 -28.00 -1.26 20.05
C LYS A 80 -27.39 -1.66 21.38
N GLY A 81 -26.53 -0.80 21.93
CA GLY A 81 -26.00 -0.98 23.28
C GLY A 81 -27.07 -0.84 24.37
N LEU A 82 -26.76 -1.29 25.58
CA LEU A 82 -27.62 -1.24 26.76
C LEU A 82 -27.98 0.18 27.24
N GLY A 83 -27.34 1.23 26.68
CA GLY A 83 -27.60 2.64 26.94
C GLY A 83 -28.48 3.29 25.88
N LYS A 84 -29.32 4.30 26.28
CA LYS A 84 -30.12 5.07 25.33
C LYS A 84 -29.24 5.73 24.28
N GLY A 85 -29.30 5.25 23.03
CA GLY A 85 -28.63 5.86 21.87
C GLY A 85 -27.22 5.37 21.57
N SER A 86 -26.65 4.45 22.36
CA SER A 86 -25.35 3.85 22.06
C SER A 86 -25.53 2.74 21.03
N LYS A 87 -24.84 2.86 19.90
CA LYS A 87 -24.66 1.79 18.92
C LYS A 87 -23.20 1.42 18.92
N TYR A 88 -22.90 0.15 18.74
CA TYR A 88 -21.54 -0.34 18.58
C TYR A 88 -21.49 -1.33 17.43
N ALA A 89 -20.33 -1.53 16.84
CA ALA A 89 -20.12 -2.53 15.82
C ALA A 89 -20.07 -3.90 16.49
N SER A 90 -21.04 -4.76 16.20
CA SER A 90 -21.02 -6.16 16.64
C SER A 90 -20.15 -7.03 15.73
N TYR A 91 -20.05 -6.62 14.47
CA TYR A 91 -19.21 -7.29 13.47
C TYR A 91 -18.69 -6.26 12.47
N PHE A 92 -17.38 -6.29 12.24
CA PHE A 92 -16.71 -5.52 11.21
C PHE A 92 -15.82 -6.43 10.37
N TYR A 93 -16.05 -6.45 9.08
CA TYR A 93 -15.24 -7.20 8.15
C TYR A 93 -14.76 -6.31 7.01
N LEU A 94 -13.45 -6.38 6.74
CA LEU A 94 -12.82 -5.69 5.63
C LEU A 94 -12.08 -6.69 4.75
N ASP A 95 -12.51 -6.80 3.50
CA ASP A 95 -11.83 -7.61 2.50
C ASP A 95 -10.63 -6.86 1.92
N HIS A 96 -9.45 -7.10 2.48
CA HIS A 96 -8.20 -6.48 2.03
C HIS A 96 -7.78 -6.91 0.61
N ALA A 97 -8.27 -8.06 0.10
CA ALA A 97 -7.95 -8.50 -1.24
C ALA A 97 -8.64 -7.65 -2.32
N ARG A 98 -9.78 -7.04 -1.97
CA ARG A 98 -10.54 -6.13 -2.83
C ARG A 98 -10.26 -4.66 -2.54
N CYS A 99 -9.70 -4.35 -1.38
CA CYS A 99 -9.49 -2.98 -0.93
C CYS A 99 -8.51 -2.22 -1.84
N LEU A 100 -8.93 -1.04 -2.32
CA LEU A 100 -8.11 -0.13 -3.12
C LEU A 100 -7.14 0.73 -2.29
N PHE A 101 -7.18 0.65 -0.97
CA PHE A 101 -6.40 1.50 -0.06
C PHE A 101 -6.54 3.00 -0.35
N CYS A 102 -7.75 3.44 -0.73
CA CYS A 102 -8.02 4.83 -1.13
C CYS A 102 -8.13 5.80 0.06
N GLY A 103 -8.40 5.32 1.29
CA GLY A 103 -8.49 6.12 2.50
C GLY A 103 -9.84 6.85 2.70
N LEU A 104 -10.81 6.73 1.80
CA LEU A 104 -12.11 7.42 1.91
C LEU A 104 -12.91 7.03 3.18
N CYS A 105 -12.73 5.80 3.65
CA CYS A 105 -13.39 5.33 4.87
C CYS A 105 -12.84 6.02 6.13
N GLU A 106 -11.53 6.31 6.15
CA GLU A 106 -10.87 7.08 7.19
C GLU A 106 -11.35 8.54 7.19
N GLU A 107 -11.38 9.19 6.01
CA GLU A 107 -11.81 10.59 5.86
C GLU A 107 -13.27 10.82 6.26
N VAL A 108 -14.15 9.85 6.09
CA VAL A 108 -15.59 9.98 6.40
C VAL A 108 -15.93 9.58 7.84
N CYS A 109 -15.01 8.97 8.57
CA CYS A 109 -15.26 8.48 9.93
C CYS A 109 -15.40 9.66 10.93
N PRO A 110 -16.55 9.83 11.58
CA PRO A 110 -16.75 10.96 12.50
C PRO A 110 -16.07 10.81 13.86
N VAL A 111 -15.53 9.62 14.15
CA VAL A 111 -14.89 9.26 15.42
C VAL A 111 -13.48 8.73 15.26
N ASP A 112 -12.91 8.81 14.06
CA ASP A 112 -11.56 8.33 13.73
C ASP A 112 -11.31 6.87 14.20
N ALA A 113 -12.31 6.00 14.03
CA ALA A 113 -12.25 4.60 14.44
C ALA A 113 -11.58 3.69 13.41
N ILE A 114 -11.32 4.15 12.18
CA ILE A 114 -10.76 3.37 11.08
C ILE A 114 -9.56 4.06 10.46
#